data_b68cb844aa853fa44666300d8d4ff9fd
#
_entry.id   b68cb844aa853fa44666300d8d4ff9fd
#
_cell.length_a   1.000
_cell.length_b   1.000
_cell.length_c   1.000
_cell.angle_alpha   90.00
_cell.angle_beta   90.00
_cell.angle_gamma   90.00
#
_symmetry.space_group_name_H-M   'P 1'
#
loop_
_entity.id
_entity.type
_entity.pdbx_description
1 polymer ?
#
loop_
_entity_poly.entity_id
_entity_poly.type
_entity_poly.pdbx_seq_one_letter_code
_entity_poly.pdbx_strand_id
1 'polypeptide(L)'
;MAIDTPASFRNLVLYSIYVRNHGPNGTFNDVERDLPRIKNLGVDVVWFMPIHPIGQVNKKGSLGCPYSIQDYRGVNPEYGTREDFARLIERAQGLGLKVMIDVVYNHTAHDSVLVQAHPEFFHQDAQGNPVTTVPEWSDVIDLKHPNPEL
;
A
#
# COMPACT_ATOMS: atom_id res chain seq x y z
N MET A 1 -8.68 -15.41 19.94
CA MET A 1 -9.10 -14.02 20.18
C MET A 1 -7.88 -13.28 20.71
N ALA A 2 -7.46 -12.17 20.09
CA ALA A 2 -6.31 -11.39 20.57
C ALA A 2 -6.64 -10.84 21.96
N ILE A 3 -5.84 -11.21 22.95
CA ILE A 3 -6.08 -10.86 24.35
C ILE A 3 -5.73 -9.40 24.62
N ASP A 4 -4.83 -8.83 23.80
CA ASP A 4 -4.21 -7.52 24.01
C ASP A 4 -4.83 -6.39 23.16
N THR A 5 -5.91 -6.67 22.43
CA THR A 5 -6.57 -5.63 21.62
C THR A 5 -7.40 -4.72 22.52
N PRO A 6 -7.11 -3.39 22.56
CA PRO A 6 -7.89 -2.44 23.33
C PRO A 6 -9.38 -2.51 23.00
N ALA A 7 -10.23 -2.49 24.03
CA ALA A 7 -11.68 -2.56 23.84
C ALA A 7 -12.22 -1.42 22.94
N SER A 8 -11.55 -0.26 22.96
CA SER A 8 -11.86 0.89 22.10
C SER A 8 -11.73 0.61 20.59
N PHE A 9 -10.99 -0.44 20.19
CA PHE A 9 -10.85 -0.79 18.78
C PHE A 9 -12.01 -1.63 18.24
N ARG A 10 -12.84 -2.21 19.12
CA ARG A 10 -13.91 -3.13 18.72
C ARG A 10 -15.06 -2.47 17.96
N ASN A 11 -15.24 -1.17 18.15
CA ASN A 11 -16.35 -0.42 17.56
C ASN A 11 -15.90 0.57 16.48
N LEU A 12 -14.64 0.48 16.01
CA LEU A 12 -14.15 1.36 14.97
C LEU A 12 -14.77 1.03 13.60
N VAL A 13 -15.22 2.05 12.91
CA VAL A 13 -15.68 1.99 11.53
C VAL A 13 -14.50 2.34 10.61
N LEU A 14 -14.11 1.38 9.77
CA LEU A 14 -13.02 1.54 8.80
C LEU A 14 -13.61 1.82 7.42
N TYR A 15 -13.04 2.80 6.72
CA TYR A 15 -13.39 3.13 5.34
C TYR A 15 -12.16 2.90 4.46
N SER A 16 -12.22 1.89 3.59
CA SER A 16 -11.12 1.58 2.68
C SER A 16 -11.12 2.52 1.49
N ILE A 17 -9.93 3.03 1.13
CA ILE A 17 -9.71 3.95 0.02
C ILE A 17 -8.67 3.38 -0.93
N TYR A 18 -9.09 3.15 -2.19
CA TYR A 18 -8.17 3.00 -3.30
C TYR A 18 -8.07 4.35 -4.01
N VAL A 19 -6.94 5.04 -3.86
CA VAL A 19 -6.76 6.43 -4.32
C VAL A 19 -7.09 6.59 -5.79
N ARG A 20 -6.60 5.69 -6.65
CA ARG A 20 -6.84 5.71 -8.11
C ARG A 20 -8.33 5.75 -8.47
N ASN A 21 -9.18 5.10 -7.69
CA ASN A 21 -10.61 5.00 -7.95
C ASN A 21 -11.45 6.00 -7.13
N HIS A 22 -10.80 6.84 -6.34
CA HIS A 22 -11.47 7.81 -5.48
C HIS A 22 -11.47 9.19 -6.16
N GLY A 23 -12.65 9.66 -6.49
CA GLY A 23 -12.83 10.95 -7.14
C GLY A 23 -12.48 10.97 -8.64
N PRO A 24 -12.61 12.13 -9.30
CA PRO A 24 -12.49 12.23 -10.74
C PRO A 24 -11.08 12.10 -11.29
N ASN A 25 -10.06 12.44 -10.49
CA ASN A 25 -8.66 12.42 -10.92
C ASN A 25 -7.85 11.25 -10.31
N GLY A 26 -8.40 10.57 -9.29
CA GLY A 26 -7.72 9.48 -8.60
C GLY A 26 -6.48 9.94 -7.82
N THR A 27 -6.54 11.08 -7.16
CA THR A 27 -5.42 11.71 -6.47
C THR A 27 -5.65 11.86 -4.97
N PHE A 28 -4.57 12.11 -4.20
CA PHE A 28 -4.67 12.46 -2.78
C PHE A 28 -5.51 13.71 -2.55
N ASN A 29 -5.47 14.67 -3.47
CA ASN A 29 -6.28 15.87 -3.39
C ASN A 29 -7.79 15.58 -3.51
N ASP A 30 -8.18 14.60 -4.32
CA ASP A 30 -9.58 14.18 -4.41
C ASP A 30 -10.05 13.54 -3.10
N VAL A 31 -9.20 12.69 -2.50
CA VAL A 31 -9.48 12.08 -1.20
C VAL A 31 -9.58 13.15 -0.11
N GLU A 32 -8.62 14.08 -0.06
CA GLU A 32 -8.59 15.17 0.93
C GLU A 32 -9.88 16.00 0.93
N ARG A 33 -10.39 16.33 -0.25
CA ARG A 33 -11.66 17.07 -0.40
C ARG A 33 -12.86 16.29 0.12
N ASP A 34 -12.82 14.97 0.04
CA ASP A 34 -13.93 14.10 0.43
C ASP A 34 -13.91 13.69 1.90
N LEU A 35 -12.81 13.92 2.63
CA LEU A 35 -12.69 13.55 4.05
C LEU A 35 -13.84 14.04 4.94
N PRO A 36 -14.39 15.27 4.77
CA PRO A 36 -15.53 15.73 5.57
C PRO A 36 -16.78 14.86 5.35
N ARG A 37 -17.06 14.43 4.11
CA ARG A 37 -18.19 13.53 3.83
C ARG A 37 -17.95 12.17 4.49
N ILE A 38 -16.74 11.62 4.37
CA ILE A 38 -16.36 10.33 4.99
C ILE A 38 -16.54 10.43 6.51
N LYS A 39 -16.09 11.52 7.14
CA LYS A 39 -16.28 11.74 8.58
C LYS A 39 -17.75 11.78 8.97
N ASN A 40 -18.58 12.45 8.19
CA ASN A 40 -20.02 12.55 8.44
C ASN A 40 -20.77 11.22 8.31
N LEU A 41 -20.18 10.20 7.68
CA LEU A 41 -20.69 8.82 7.67
C LEU A 41 -20.45 8.07 8.99
N GLY A 42 -19.77 8.67 9.96
CA GLY A 42 -19.43 8.03 11.23
C GLY A 42 -18.16 7.16 11.16
N VAL A 43 -17.29 7.41 10.16
CA VAL A 43 -16.01 6.70 10.04
C VAL A 43 -15.02 7.16 11.10
N ASP A 44 -14.26 6.22 11.63
CA ASP A 44 -13.18 6.45 12.60
C ASP A 44 -11.78 6.36 11.97
N VAL A 45 -11.64 5.47 10.98
CA VAL A 45 -10.35 5.17 10.35
C VAL A 45 -10.49 5.19 8.84
N VAL A 46 -9.66 5.97 8.16
CA VAL A 46 -9.44 5.85 6.72
C VAL A 46 -8.27 4.89 6.48
N TRP A 47 -8.52 3.85 5.69
CA TRP A 47 -7.56 2.80 5.37
C TRP A 47 -7.21 2.87 3.89
N PHE A 48 -5.99 3.29 3.59
CA PHE A 48 -5.48 3.37 2.22
C PHE A 48 -4.95 2.01 1.77
N MET A 49 -5.41 1.53 0.62
CA MET A 49 -4.70 0.50 -0.16
C MET A 49 -3.30 1.02 -0.48
N PRO A 50 -2.34 0.14 -0.91
CA PRO A 50 -0.96 0.56 -1.10
C PRO A 50 -0.85 1.84 -1.92
N ILE A 51 -0.07 2.79 -1.40
CA ILE A 51 0.14 4.13 -1.97
C ILE A 51 1.45 4.27 -2.73
N HIS A 52 2.21 3.18 -2.80
CA HIS A 52 3.57 3.14 -3.32
C HIS A 52 3.61 3.09 -4.84
N PRO A 53 4.75 3.43 -5.47
CA PRO A 53 4.98 3.19 -6.90
C PRO A 53 4.75 1.73 -7.25
N ILE A 54 4.10 1.51 -8.39
CA ILE A 54 3.75 0.17 -8.89
C ILE A 54 4.81 -0.29 -9.88
N GLY A 55 5.22 -1.56 -9.77
CA GLY A 55 6.16 -2.18 -10.69
C GLY A 55 5.69 -2.14 -12.15
N GLN A 56 6.65 -2.02 -13.06
CA GLN A 56 6.40 -1.94 -14.49
C GLN A 56 6.71 -3.25 -15.21
N VAL A 57 7.62 -4.07 -14.65
CA VAL A 57 7.97 -5.37 -15.22
C VAL A 57 6.86 -6.38 -14.93
N ASN A 58 6.37 -7.03 -15.96
CA ASN A 58 5.28 -8.02 -15.91
C ASN A 58 3.96 -7.51 -15.29
N LYS A 59 3.75 -6.18 -15.28
CA LYS A 59 2.54 -5.61 -14.68
C LYS A 59 1.26 -6.12 -15.37
N LYS A 60 0.25 -6.41 -14.58
CA LYS A 60 -1.07 -6.83 -15.07
C LYS A 60 -1.88 -5.62 -15.54
N GLY A 61 -2.39 -5.70 -16.77
CA GLY A 61 -3.15 -4.60 -17.38
C GLY A 61 -2.30 -3.35 -17.63
N SER A 62 -2.95 -2.26 -18.02
CA SER A 62 -2.26 -1.00 -18.38
C SER A 62 -1.73 -0.25 -17.15
N LEU A 63 -2.44 -0.34 -16.01
CA LEU A 63 -2.17 0.44 -14.82
C LEU A 63 -1.41 -0.31 -13.71
N GLY A 64 -1.32 -1.63 -13.81
CA GLY A 64 -0.69 -2.49 -12.80
C GLY A 64 -1.51 -2.64 -11.51
N CYS A 65 -1.05 -3.57 -10.66
CA CYS A 65 -1.65 -3.88 -9.37
C CYS A 65 -1.00 -3.04 -8.26
N PRO A 66 -1.75 -2.36 -7.39
CA PRO A 66 -1.17 -1.56 -6.30
C PRO A 66 -0.40 -2.43 -5.29
N TYR A 67 -0.66 -3.73 -5.25
CA TYR A 67 0.04 -4.69 -4.41
C TYR A 67 1.38 -5.17 -5.02
N SER A 68 1.70 -4.82 -6.28
CA SER A 68 3.01 -5.04 -6.90
C SER A 68 3.90 -3.83 -6.66
N ILE A 69 4.50 -3.76 -5.46
CA ILE A 69 5.20 -2.57 -4.96
C ILE A 69 6.62 -2.50 -5.53
N GLN A 70 6.95 -1.37 -6.16
CA GLN A 70 8.29 -1.09 -6.68
C GLN A 70 9.20 -0.49 -5.60
N ASP A 71 8.69 0.50 -4.83
CA ASP A 71 9.45 1.17 -3.77
C ASP A 71 8.57 1.47 -2.56
N TYR A 72 8.86 0.82 -1.43
CA TYR A 72 8.14 1.01 -0.17
C TYR A 72 8.36 2.39 0.47
N ARG A 73 9.39 3.11 0.07
CA ARG A 73 9.70 4.47 0.57
C ARG A 73 9.17 5.57 -0.34
N GLY A 74 8.70 5.20 -1.52
CA GLY A 74 8.11 6.10 -2.51
C GLY A 74 6.61 6.24 -2.34
N VAL A 75 6.09 7.32 -2.91
CA VAL A 75 4.66 7.55 -3.12
C VAL A 75 4.38 7.47 -4.62
N ASN A 76 3.30 6.82 -5.00
CA ASN A 76 2.93 6.69 -6.41
C ASN A 76 2.69 8.08 -7.03
N PRO A 77 3.48 8.49 -8.04
CA PRO A 77 3.38 9.82 -8.63
C PRO A 77 2.03 10.08 -9.32
N GLU A 78 1.29 9.03 -9.69
CA GLU A 78 -0.08 9.18 -10.23
C GLU A 78 -1.07 9.71 -9.17
N TYR A 79 -0.79 9.47 -7.88
CA TYR A 79 -1.67 9.90 -6.78
C TYR A 79 -1.33 11.31 -6.27
N GLY A 80 -0.11 11.78 -6.52
CA GLY A 80 0.41 13.06 -6.08
C GLY A 80 1.82 12.94 -5.48
N THR A 81 2.22 13.96 -4.72
CA THR A 81 3.52 14.02 -4.06
C THR A 81 3.46 13.49 -2.62
N ARG A 82 4.63 13.34 -2.01
CA ARG A 82 4.75 13.01 -0.58
C ARG A 82 4.14 14.11 0.30
N GLU A 83 4.29 15.35 -0.11
CA GLU A 83 3.73 16.53 0.56
C GLU A 83 2.20 16.55 0.46
N ASP A 84 1.64 16.13 -0.69
CA ASP A 84 0.18 15.97 -0.84
C ASP A 84 -0.36 14.92 0.12
N PHE A 85 0.34 13.78 0.25
CA PHE A 85 -0.05 12.74 1.18
C PHE A 85 0.07 13.19 2.64
N ALA A 86 1.15 13.90 3.00
CA ALA A 86 1.33 14.45 4.34
C ALA A 86 0.20 15.41 4.71
N ARG A 87 -0.14 16.34 3.81
CA ARG A 87 -1.25 17.30 3.99
C ARG A 87 -2.60 16.57 4.16
N LEU A 88 -2.85 15.53 3.37
CA LEU A 88 -4.04 14.70 3.51
C LEU A 88 -4.12 14.05 4.89
N ILE A 89 -3.00 13.50 5.41
CA ILE A 89 -2.94 12.92 6.76
C ILE A 89 -3.26 13.98 7.83
N GLU A 90 -2.64 15.14 7.75
CA GLU A 90 -2.90 16.26 8.67
C GLU A 90 -4.37 16.66 8.66
N ARG A 91 -4.96 16.75 7.45
CA ARG A 91 -6.38 17.07 7.29
C ARG A 91 -7.28 15.99 7.90
N ALA A 92 -6.99 14.71 7.68
CA ALA A 92 -7.74 13.60 8.25
C ALA A 92 -7.69 13.63 9.78
N GLN A 93 -6.50 13.81 10.35
CA GLN A 93 -6.30 13.91 11.80
C GLN A 93 -7.00 15.13 12.40
N GLY A 94 -6.98 16.28 11.72
CA GLY A 94 -7.71 17.48 12.10
C GLY A 94 -9.24 17.29 12.14
N LEU A 95 -9.77 16.33 11.39
CA LEU A 95 -11.17 15.90 11.43
C LEU A 95 -11.44 14.81 12.48
N GLY A 96 -10.43 14.37 13.24
CA GLY A 96 -10.53 13.28 14.20
C GLY A 96 -10.63 11.90 13.54
N LEU A 97 -10.13 11.75 12.31
CA LEU A 97 -9.96 10.45 11.65
C LEU A 97 -8.58 9.88 11.97
N LYS A 98 -8.51 8.58 12.18
CA LYS A 98 -7.23 7.85 12.17
C LYS A 98 -6.89 7.46 10.74
N VAL A 99 -5.60 7.32 10.46
CA VAL A 99 -5.09 6.91 9.15
C VAL A 99 -4.36 5.59 9.28
N MET A 100 -4.62 4.68 8.35
CA MET A 100 -3.95 3.40 8.22
C MET A 100 -3.58 3.21 6.74
N ILE A 101 -2.42 2.63 6.48
CA ILE A 101 -2.00 2.23 5.14
C ILE A 101 -1.83 0.71 5.09
N ASP A 102 -2.13 0.13 3.93
CA ASP A 102 -1.88 -1.26 3.65
C ASP A 102 -0.41 -1.44 3.22
N VAL A 103 0.30 -2.34 3.87
CA VAL A 103 1.69 -2.64 3.57
C VAL A 103 1.84 -4.12 3.22
N VAL A 104 2.41 -4.38 2.05
CA VAL A 104 2.59 -5.74 1.52
C VAL A 104 3.94 -6.28 1.95
N TYR A 105 3.96 -7.25 2.85
CA TYR A 105 5.21 -7.88 3.34
C TYR A 105 5.51 -9.22 2.70
N ASN A 106 4.59 -9.79 1.90
CA ASN A 106 4.75 -11.13 1.32
C ASN A 106 5.55 -11.12 0.02
N HIS A 107 5.41 -10.08 -0.79
CA HIS A 107 5.99 -10.00 -2.13
C HIS A 107 6.22 -8.57 -2.56
N THR A 108 6.99 -8.39 -3.64
CA THR A 108 7.24 -7.09 -4.30
C THR A 108 7.05 -7.20 -5.80
N ALA A 109 7.17 -6.07 -6.51
CA ALA A 109 7.32 -6.08 -7.97
C ALA A 109 8.66 -6.69 -8.40
N HIS A 110 8.75 -7.21 -9.64
CA HIS A 110 9.99 -7.72 -10.23
C HIS A 110 11.09 -6.66 -10.33
N ASP A 111 10.73 -5.41 -10.54
CA ASP A 111 11.61 -4.24 -10.61
C ASP A 111 11.65 -3.44 -9.30
N SER A 112 11.36 -4.09 -8.18
CA SER A 112 11.49 -3.45 -6.87
C SER A 112 12.94 -3.05 -6.61
N VAL A 113 13.10 -1.89 -5.97
CA VAL A 113 14.43 -1.40 -5.52
C VAL A 113 15.14 -2.38 -4.59
N LEU A 114 14.37 -3.21 -3.87
CA LEU A 114 14.91 -4.25 -2.99
C LEU A 114 15.60 -5.38 -3.77
N VAL A 115 15.18 -5.69 -5.00
CA VAL A 115 15.78 -6.76 -5.82
C VAL A 115 17.25 -6.46 -6.12
N GLN A 116 17.57 -5.20 -6.36
CA GLN A 116 18.95 -4.77 -6.62
C GLN A 116 19.78 -4.58 -5.36
N ALA A 117 19.14 -4.07 -4.30
CA ALA A 117 19.82 -3.75 -3.05
C ALA A 117 20.04 -4.98 -2.16
N HIS A 118 19.11 -5.93 -2.17
CA HIS A 118 19.03 -7.07 -1.27
C HIS A 118 18.45 -8.31 -1.96
N PRO A 119 19.14 -8.87 -2.98
CA PRO A 119 18.66 -10.07 -3.69
C PRO A 119 18.48 -11.29 -2.76
N GLU A 120 19.20 -11.33 -1.65
CA GLU A 120 19.10 -12.37 -0.62
C GLU A 120 17.77 -12.36 0.15
N PHE A 121 16.99 -11.30 0.04
CA PHE A 121 15.66 -11.20 0.68
C PHE A 121 14.57 -11.99 -0.04
N PHE A 122 14.88 -12.56 -1.21
CA PHE A 122 13.89 -13.20 -2.08
C PHE A 122 14.07 -14.72 -2.13
N HIS A 123 12.97 -15.44 -2.38
CA HIS A 123 13.03 -16.81 -2.87
C HIS A 123 13.67 -16.81 -4.25
N GLN A 124 14.61 -17.72 -4.48
CA GLN A 124 15.41 -17.78 -5.71
C GLN A 124 15.31 -19.16 -6.35
N ASP A 125 15.39 -19.20 -7.68
CA ASP A 125 15.56 -20.44 -8.45
C ASP A 125 17.00 -20.96 -8.36
N ALA A 126 17.28 -22.09 -9.05
CA ALA A 126 18.61 -22.69 -9.08
C ALA A 126 19.68 -21.83 -9.78
N GLN A 127 19.28 -20.80 -10.51
CA GLN A 127 20.12 -19.82 -11.17
C GLN A 127 20.32 -18.54 -10.34
N GLY A 128 19.66 -18.43 -9.19
CA GLY A 128 19.72 -17.26 -8.30
C GLY A 128 18.75 -16.12 -8.66
N ASN A 129 17.82 -16.36 -9.56
CA ASN A 129 16.83 -15.33 -9.91
C ASN A 129 15.67 -15.33 -8.91
N PRO A 130 15.21 -14.15 -8.45
CA PRO A 130 14.02 -14.05 -7.63
C PRO A 130 12.76 -14.61 -8.32
N VAL A 131 11.96 -15.37 -7.58
CA VAL A 131 10.79 -16.07 -8.10
C VAL A 131 9.55 -15.85 -7.24
N THR A 132 8.37 -16.09 -7.80
CA THR A 132 7.13 -16.27 -7.04
C THR A 132 6.86 -17.75 -6.77
N THR A 133 6.32 -18.07 -5.61
CA THR A 133 5.86 -19.41 -5.26
C THR A 133 4.43 -19.67 -5.71
N VAL A 134 3.70 -18.64 -6.18
CA VAL A 134 2.33 -18.70 -6.67
C VAL A 134 2.32 -18.37 -8.17
N PRO A 135 2.22 -19.37 -9.07
CA PRO A 135 2.36 -19.16 -10.53
C PRO A 135 1.39 -18.12 -11.11
N GLU A 136 0.18 -17.99 -10.54
CA GLU A 136 -0.83 -17.03 -10.97
C GLU A 136 -0.45 -15.57 -10.65
N TRP A 137 0.50 -15.35 -9.75
CA TRP A 137 0.97 -14.03 -9.35
C TRP A 137 2.21 -13.59 -10.15
N SER A 138 2.07 -13.65 -11.46
CA SER A 138 3.18 -13.41 -12.40
C SER A 138 3.75 -11.99 -12.39
N ASP A 139 3.10 -11.05 -11.72
CA ASP A 139 3.50 -9.64 -11.60
C ASP A 139 4.30 -9.35 -10.32
N VAL A 140 4.59 -10.37 -9.50
CA VAL A 140 5.31 -10.21 -8.24
C VAL A 140 6.35 -11.33 -8.03
N ILE A 141 7.25 -11.09 -7.07
CA ILE A 141 8.23 -12.04 -6.55
C ILE A 141 8.18 -12.07 -5.04
N ASP A 142 8.38 -13.25 -4.44
CA ASP A 142 8.14 -13.47 -3.02
C ASP A 142 9.35 -13.14 -2.15
N LEU A 143 9.06 -12.44 -1.06
CA LEU A 143 10.02 -12.19 0.02
C LEU A 143 10.20 -13.44 0.90
N LYS A 144 11.41 -13.67 1.33
CA LYS A 144 11.80 -14.84 2.13
C LYS A 144 11.63 -14.55 3.62
N HIS A 145 10.64 -15.19 4.23
CA HIS A 145 10.37 -15.10 5.67
C HIS A 145 10.69 -16.39 6.40
N PRO A 146 11.11 -16.34 7.70
CA PRO A 146 11.43 -15.12 8.46
C PRO A 146 12.77 -14.52 8.07
N ASN A 147 12.83 -13.18 7.99
CA ASN A 147 14.08 -12.46 7.77
C ASN A 147 14.10 -11.22 8.68
N PRO A 148 15.00 -11.16 9.69
CA PRO A 148 15.04 -10.05 10.65
C PRO A 148 15.58 -8.74 10.07
N GLU A 149 16.16 -8.77 8.87
CA GLU A 149 16.72 -7.60 8.18
C GLU A 149 15.73 -6.95 7.18
N LEU A 150 14.59 -7.59 6.97
CA LEU A 150 13.56 -7.17 6.01
C LEU A 150 12.61 -6.10 6.57
#